data_bd1b810ae81646a97167cc6a0e18e16c
#
_entry.id   bd1b810ae81646a97167cc6a0e18e16c
#
_cell.length_a   1.000
_cell.length_b   1.000
_cell.length_c   1.000
_cell.angle_alpha   90.00
_cell.angle_beta   90.00
_cell.angle_gamma   90.00
#
_symmetry.space_group_name_H-M   'P 1'
#
loop_
_entity.id
_entity.type
_entity.pdbx_description
1 polymer ?
#
loop_
_entity_poly.entity_id
_entity_poly.type
_entity_poly.pdbx_seq_one_letter_code
_entity_poly.pdbx_strand_id
1 'polypeptide(L)'
;MHYYVTDNRAACVPLNEIPTAGYAEFYEDLAERLADERYHIGHYFALPDGDVLRAYCLLLDDTEHRVLVASYAIGYYDTPLLPSLTARHPQVHPFEREITERYGVRFADMPWNKPLRFPFDRYNRSSSIDNYPFYTIEGASLHEVNVGPIHAGIIEPGAFRFICNGEQVLHLEIALGYQHRGVERTMTADDNVLR
;
A
#
# COMPACT_ATOMS: atom_id res chain seq x y z
N MET A 1 18.13 -2.59 -13.52
CA MET A 1 18.04 -1.31 -12.73
C MET A 1 19.22 -1.17 -11.79
N HIS A 2 19.62 0.06 -11.45
CA HIS A 2 20.62 0.33 -10.41
C HIS A 2 19.96 0.56 -9.06
N TYR A 3 20.64 0.17 -7.98
CA TYR A 3 20.19 0.34 -6.61
C TYR A 3 21.26 1.07 -5.79
N TYR A 4 20.82 1.89 -4.86
CA TYR A 4 21.65 2.23 -3.72
C TYR A 4 21.63 1.03 -2.76
N VAL A 5 22.79 0.52 -2.40
CA VAL A 5 22.90 -0.69 -1.57
C VAL A 5 23.51 -0.32 -0.23
N THR A 6 22.84 -0.69 0.85
CA THR A 6 23.35 -0.54 2.21
C THR A 6 23.21 -1.86 2.97
N ASP A 7 23.95 -1.99 4.08
CA ASP A 7 23.79 -3.13 4.98
C ASP A 7 22.50 -2.95 5.83
N ASN A 8 22.10 -4.01 6.50
CA ASN A 8 20.89 -4.01 7.35
C ASN A 8 21.11 -3.31 8.71
N ARG A 9 21.96 -2.29 8.78
CA ARG A 9 22.14 -1.42 9.94
C ARG A 9 21.39 -0.14 9.71
N ALA A 10 21.07 0.56 10.80
CA ALA A 10 20.52 1.90 10.70
C ALA A 10 21.48 2.79 9.89
N ALA A 11 21.09 3.11 8.67
CA ALA A 11 21.87 3.92 7.75
C ALA A 11 21.06 5.17 7.39
N CYS A 12 21.78 6.29 7.26
CA CYS A 12 21.24 7.49 6.65
C CYS A 12 21.58 7.42 5.17
N VAL A 13 20.56 7.33 4.31
CA VAL A 13 20.70 7.28 2.86
C VAL A 13 20.38 8.66 2.30
N PRO A 14 21.36 9.36 1.67
CA PRO A 14 21.09 10.63 1.02
C PRO A 14 20.12 10.44 -0.15
N LEU A 15 19.01 11.18 -0.17
CA LEU A 15 17.97 11.04 -1.19
C LEU A 15 18.48 11.26 -2.61
N ASN A 16 19.46 12.14 -2.79
CA ASN A 16 20.08 12.45 -4.08
C ASN A 16 21.03 11.36 -4.60
N GLU A 17 21.39 10.39 -3.76
CA GLU A 17 22.20 9.24 -4.15
C GLU A 17 21.35 8.04 -4.56
N ILE A 18 20.03 8.06 -4.30
CA ILE A 18 19.13 6.99 -4.69
C ILE A 18 18.89 7.03 -6.19
N PRO A 19 19.24 5.96 -6.93
CA PRO A 19 19.04 5.92 -8.36
C PRO A 19 17.55 6.02 -8.72
N THR A 20 17.28 6.78 -9.78
CA THR A 20 15.93 6.93 -10.35
C THR A 20 15.88 6.23 -11.69
N ALA A 21 14.97 5.27 -11.84
CA ALA A 21 14.72 4.55 -13.08
C ALA A 21 13.44 5.05 -13.76
N GLY A 22 13.24 4.69 -15.03
CA GLY A 22 11.91 4.74 -15.64
C GLY A 22 11.00 3.69 -15.02
N TYR A 23 9.67 3.97 -14.96
CA TYR A 23 8.74 3.02 -14.33
C TYR A 23 8.79 1.61 -14.94
N ALA A 24 8.91 1.50 -16.25
CA ALA A 24 8.97 0.19 -16.91
C ALA A 24 10.18 -0.64 -16.45
N GLU A 25 11.36 -0.01 -16.37
CA GLU A 25 12.57 -0.67 -15.85
C GLU A 25 12.42 -1.04 -14.36
N PHE A 26 11.88 -0.13 -13.56
CA PHE A 26 11.60 -0.36 -12.14
C PHE A 26 10.64 -1.55 -11.95
N TYR A 27 9.55 -1.58 -12.71
CA TYR A 27 8.53 -2.63 -12.65
C TYR A 27 9.11 -4.00 -12.99
N GLU A 28 9.81 -4.13 -14.12
CA GLU A 28 10.34 -5.43 -14.55
C GLU A 28 11.43 -5.95 -13.63
N ASP A 29 12.36 -5.10 -13.21
CA ASP A 29 13.44 -5.52 -12.31
C ASP A 29 12.90 -5.94 -10.93
N LEU A 30 11.94 -5.21 -10.36
CA LEU A 30 11.32 -5.62 -9.10
C LEU A 30 10.50 -6.90 -9.25
N ALA A 31 9.75 -7.04 -10.35
CA ALA A 31 8.96 -8.22 -10.60
C ALA A 31 9.82 -9.48 -10.78
N GLU A 32 11.00 -9.35 -11.39
CA GLU A 32 11.96 -10.44 -11.53
C GLU A 32 12.59 -10.79 -10.16
N ARG A 33 13.01 -9.80 -9.38
CA ARG A 33 13.62 -10.04 -8.07
C ARG A 33 12.65 -10.65 -7.09
N LEU A 34 11.43 -10.16 -7.02
CA LEU A 34 10.41 -10.67 -6.10
C LEU A 34 9.91 -12.09 -6.44
N ALA A 35 10.28 -12.63 -7.61
CA ALA A 35 10.09 -14.04 -7.93
C ALA A 35 11.08 -14.96 -7.21
N ASP A 36 12.19 -14.43 -6.70
CA ASP A 36 13.16 -15.13 -5.87
C ASP A 36 12.83 -14.87 -4.38
N GLU A 37 12.63 -15.94 -3.61
CA GLU A 37 12.31 -15.90 -2.18
C GLU A 37 13.39 -15.20 -1.34
N ARG A 38 14.57 -15.00 -1.89
CA ARG A 38 15.65 -14.19 -1.31
C ARG A 38 15.24 -12.75 -1.05
N TYR A 39 14.31 -12.22 -1.87
CA TYR A 39 13.93 -10.82 -1.84
C TYR A 39 12.50 -10.60 -1.36
N HIS A 40 12.30 -9.59 -0.53
CA HIS A 40 10.96 -9.10 -0.20
C HIS A 40 10.94 -7.59 -0.05
N ILE A 41 9.75 -6.99 -0.17
CA ILE A 41 9.58 -5.55 0.00
C ILE A 41 9.57 -5.21 1.49
N GLY A 42 10.53 -4.40 1.91
CA GLY A 42 10.53 -3.80 3.24
C GLY A 42 9.59 -2.59 3.31
N HIS A 43 9.62 -1.75 2.26
CA HIS A 43 8.70 -0.62 2.13
C HIS A 43 8.64 -0.12 0.69
N TYR A 44 7.47 0.41 0.30
CA TYR A 44 7.29 1.08 -0.98
C TYR A 44 6.30 2.23 -0.80
N PHE A 45 6.74 3.46 -1.05
CA PHE A 45 5.99 4.67 -0.77
C PHE A 45 6.33 5.77 -1.77
N ALA A 46 5.53 6.82 -1.81
CA ALA A 46 5.77 7.97 -2.66
C ALA A 46 5.72 9.28 -1.87
N LEU A 47 6.49 10.27 -2.33
CA LEU A 47 6.52 11.61 -1.77
C LEU A 47 6.52 12.65 -2.90
N PRO A 48 5.86 13.80 -2.72
CA PRO A 48 6.01 14.94 -3.61
C PRO A 48 7.46 15.45 -3.62
N ASP A 49 8.00 15.71 -4.80
CA ASP A 49 9.34 16.25 -5.02
C ASP A 49 9.27 17.30 -6.14
N GLY A 50 8.95 18.54 -5.79
CA GLY A 50 8.64 19.59 -6.75
C GLY A 50 7.42 19.25 -7.60
N ASP A 51 7.60 19.24 -8.92
CA ASP A 51 6.53 18.94 -9.88
C ASP A 51 6.35 17.44 -10.17
N VAL A 52 7.10 16.59 -9.48
CA VAL A 52 7.00 15.13 -9.63
C VAL A 52 6.54 14.46 -8.35
N LEU A 53 5.93 13.29 -8.50
CA LEU A 53 5.75 12.33 -7.44
C LEU A 53 6.87 11.30 -7.56
N ARG A 54 7.75 11.26 -6.57
CA ARG A 54 8.85 10.31 -6.53
C ARG A 54 8.48 9.15 -5.62
N ALA A 55 8.54 7.95 -6.16
CA ALA A 55 8.32 6.74 -5.39
C ALA A 55 9.64 6.04 -5.09
N TYR A 56 9.74 5.50 -3.89
CA TYR A 56 10.90 4.78 -3.37
C TYR A 56 10.50 3.36 -3.00
N CYS A 57 11.33 2.40 -3.35
CA CYS A 57 11.19 1.01 -2.91
C CYS A 57 12.45 0.58 -2.15
N LEU A 58 12.23 0.02 -0.98
CA LEU A 58 13.23 -0.66 -0.17
C LEU A 58 13.01 -2.16 -0.34
N LEU A 59 13.92 -2.81 -1.06
CA LEU A 59 13.94 -4.25 -1.25
C LEU A 59 14.96 -4.86 -0.30
N LEU A 60 14.55 -5.84 0.46
CA LEU A 60 15.40 -6.55 1.41
C LEU A 60 15.97 -7.80 0.76
N ASP A 61 17.26 -8.00 0.92
CA ASP A 61 18.01 -9.18 0.50
C ASP A 61 18.36 -9.98 1.76
N ASP A 62 17.62 -11.05 2.00
CA ASP A 62 17.74 -11.85 3.22
C ASP A 62 19.02 -12.69 3.25
N THR A 63 19.57 -13.03 2.09
CA THR A 63 20.79 -13.84 1.99
C THR A 63 22.03 -13.01 2.31
N GLU A 64 22.12 -11.81 1.75
CA GLU A 64 23.29 -10.93 1.93
C GLU A 64 23.09 -9.91 3.06
N HIS A 65 21.93 -9.92 3.70
CA HIS A 65 21.56 -8.97 4.76
C HIS A 65 21.71 -7.51 4.33
N ARG A 66 21.21 -7.19 3.13
CA ARG A 66 21.29 -5.87 2.51
C ARG A 66 19.93 -5.26 2.28
N VAL A 67 19.91 -3.94 2.20
CA VAL A 67 18.77 -3.15 1.74
C VAL A 67 19.15 -2.51 0.42
N LEU A 68 18.35 -2.78 -0.60
CA LEU A 68 18.47 -2.19 -1.92
C LEU A 68 17.40 -1.11 -2.07
N VAL A 69 17.82 0.11 -2.38
CA VAL A 69 16.90 1.25 -2.51
C VAL A 69 16.94 1.76 -3.94
N ALA A 70 15.78 1.87 -4.55
CA ALA A 70 15.60 2.47 -5.86
C ALA A 70 14.38 3.38 -5.88
N SER A 71 14.31 4.24 -6.87
CA SER A 71 13.18 5.13 -7.06
C SER A 71 12.76 5.22 -8.52
N TYR A 72 11.52 5.69 -8.74
CA TYR A 72 11.07 6.24 -10.00
C TYR A 72 10.33 7.54 -9.75
N ALA A 73 10.13 8.33 -10.80
CA ALA A 73 9.36 9.57 -10.73
C ALA A 73 8.33 9.62 -11.84
N ILE A 74 7.14 10.16 -11.52
CA ILE A 74 6.07 10.49 -12.48
C ILE A 74 5.67 11.94 -12.28
N GLY A 75 5.11 12.59 -13.30
CA GLY A 75 4.55 13.92 -13.13
C GLY A 75 3.46 13.92 -12.05
N TYR A 76 3.53 14.84 -11.11
CA TYR A 76 2.61 14.87 -9.96
C TYR A 76 1.14 14.99 -10.38
N TYR A 77 0.89 15.67 -11.51
CA TYR A 77 -0.45 15.89 -12.05
C TYR A 77 -0.81 14.95 -13.21
N ASP A 78 0.12 14.14 -13.69
CA ASP A 78 -0.08 13.34 -14.90
C ASP A 78 -0.91 12.08 -14.66
N THR A 79 -1.09 11.65 -13.44
CA THR A 79 -1.84 10.43 -13.04
C THR A 79 -1.82 9.30 -14.08
N PRO A 80 -0.64 8.83 -14.52
CA PRO A 80 -0.54 7.78 -15.52
C PRO A 80 -1.17 6.47 -15.00
N LEU A 81 -1.64 5.64 -15.92
CA LEU A 81 -2.02 4.28 -15.59
C LEU A 81 -0.77 3.40 -15.65
N LEU A 82 -0.30 2.93 -14.51
CA LEU A 82 0.90 2.14 -14.36
C LEU A 82 0.55 0.64 -14.24
N PRO A 83 1.29 -0.30 -14.82
CA PRO A 83 1.14 -1.72 -14.51
C PRO A 83 1.30 -2.00 -13.02
N SER A 84 0.42 -2.83 -12.44
CA SER A 84 0.48 -3.17 -11.01
C SER A 84 1.47 -4.29 -10.73
N LEU A 85 2.41 -4.06 -9.82
CA LEU A 85 3.26 -5.12 -9.26
C LEU A 85 2.46 -6.13 -8.45
N THR A 86 1.37 -5.70 -7.79
CA THR A 86 0.47 -6.57 -7.03
C THR A 86 -0.09 -7.72 -7.88
N ALA A 87 -0.31 -7.49 -9.18
CA ALA A 87 -0.79 -8.52 -10.09
C ALA A 87 0.17 -9.72 -10.20
N ARG A 88 1.47 -9.49 -10.02
CA ARG A 88 2.51 -10.53 -10.05
C ARG A 88 2.94 -10.97 -8.64
N HIS A 89 2.96 -10.04 -7.69
CA HIS A 89 3.46 -10.25 -6.33
C HIS A 89 2.48 -9.67 -5.30
N PRO A 90 1.60 -10.48 -4.71
CA PRO A 90 0.56 -10.01 -3.77
C PRO A 90 1.09 -9.22 -2.58
N GLN A 91 2.32 -9.44 -2.13
CA GLN A 91 2.93 -8.69 -1.03
C GLN A 91 3.00 -7.17 -1.27
N VAL A 92 2.87 -6.72 -2.53
CA VAL A 92 2.95 -5.29 -2.91
C VAL A 92 1.65 -4.55 -2.67
N HIS A 93 0.51 -5.26 -2.53
CA HIS A 93 -0.82 -4.65 -2.52
C HIS A 93 -1.03 -3.50 -1.51
N PRO A 94 -0.51 -3.56 -0.26
CA PRO A 94 -0.78 -2.47 0.68
C PRO A 94 -0.11 -1.17 0.24
N PHE A 95 1.06 -1.25 -0.35
CA PHE A 95 1.83 -0.09 -0.78
C PHE A 95 1.23 0.59 -2.01
N GLU A 96 0.87 -0.16 -3.04
CA GLU A 96 0.21 0.41 -4.23
C GLU A 96 -1.15 1.02 -3.88
N ARG A 97 -1.91 0.37 -3.00
CA ARG A 97 -3.19 0.90 -2.49
C ARG A 97 -3.00 2.20 -1.71
N GLU A 98 -1.95 2.29 -0.89
CA GLU A 98 -1.62 3.51 -0.16
C GLU A 98 -1.25 4.65 -1.11
N ILE A 99 -0.39 4.40 -2.09
CA ILE A 99 0.00 5.38 -3.11
C ILE A 99 -1.23 5.86 -3.89
N THR A 100 -2.13 4.94 -4.27
CA THR A 100 -3.41 5.27 -4.91
C THR A 100 -4.27 6.16 -4.01
N GLU A 101 -4.44 5.77 -2.76
CA GLU A 101 -5.30 6.46 -1.80
C GLU A 101 -4.81 7.87 -1.51
N ARG A 102 -3.49 8.05 -1.38
CA ARG A 102 -2.87 9.31 -1.01
C ARG A 102 -2.67 10.27 -2.18
N TYR A 103 -2.30 9.75 -3.36
CA TYR A 103 -1.87 10.58 -4.50
C TYR A 103 -2.71 10.39 -5.76
N GLY A 104 -3.67 9.49 -5.78
CA GLY A 104 -4.52 9.24 -6.94
C GLY A 104 -3.83 8.48 -8.09
N VAL A 105 -2.64 7.94 -7.87
CA VAL A 105 -1.95 7.10 -8.86
C VAL A 105 -2.80 5.87 -9.16
N ARG A 106 -2.96 5.54 -10.44
CA ARG A 106 -3.76 4.38 -10.87
C ARG A 106 -2.85 3.24 -11.29
N PHE A 107 -3.13 2.04 -10.77
CA PHE A 107 -2.43 0.82 -11.15
C PHE A 107 -3.37 -0.08 -11.97
N ALA A 108 -2.94 -0.43 -13.20
CA ALA A 108 -3.67 -1.34 -14.08
C ALA A 108 -3.59 -2.77 -13.54
N ASP A 109 -4.64 -3.54 -13.79
CA ASP A 109 -4.72 -4.96 -13.42
C ASP A 109 -4.50 -5.23 -11.94
N MET A 110 -4.73 -4.22 -11.10
CA MET A 110 -4.66 -4.36 -9.66
C MET A 110 -5.80 -5.26 -9.17
N PRO A 111 -5.52 -6.47 -8.65
CA PRO A 111 -6.57 -7.45 -8.34
C PRO A 111 -7.44 -7.02 -7.16
N TRP A 112 -6.98 -6.08 -6.34
CA TRP A 112 -7.69 -5.67 -5.13
C TRP A 112 -7.48 -4.18 -4.81
N ASN A 113 -8.12 -3.31 -5.58
CA ASN A 113 -8.00 -1.86 -5.42
C ASN A 113 -9.02 -1.31 -4.39
N LYS A 114 -8.93 -1.76 -3.14
CA LYS A 114 -9.74 -1.23 -2.03
C LYS A 114 -8.96 -0.18 -1.24
N PRO A 115 -9.66 0.79 -0.62
CA PRO A 115 -9.04 1.73 0.30
C PRO A 115 -8.31 1.00 1.42
N LEU A 116 -7.21 1.59 1.89
CA LEU A 116 -6.39 0.99 2.95
C LEU A 116 -6.72 1.59 4.34
N ARG A 117 -6.74 2.91 4.45
CA ARG A 117 -6.79 3.61 5.75
C ARG A 117 -7.86 4.71 5.85
N PHE A 118 -8.36 5.22 4.75
CA PHE A 118 -9.19 6.44 4.70
C PHE A 118 -8.58 7.63 5.46
N PRO A 119 -7.30 8.01 5.25
CA PRO A 119 -6.67 9.09 5.97
C PRO A 119 -7.31 10.44 5.61
N PHE A 120 -7.17 11.43 6.49
CA PHE A 120 -7.75 12.76 6.28
C PHE A 120 -7.22 13.47 5.03
N ASP A 121 -5.95 13.28 4.71
CA ASP A 121 -5.21 13.92 3.60
C ASP A 121 -5.21 13.12 2.31
N ARG A 122 -6.14 12.17 2.17
CA ARG A 122 -6.25 11.36 0.95
C ARG A 122 -6.58 12.21 -0.29
N TYR A 123 -6.19 11.71 -1.46
CA TYR A 123 -6.42 12.37 -2.75
C TYR A 123 -7.90 12.70 -2.99
N ASN A 124 -8.78 11.72 -2.84
CA ASN A 124 -10.22 11.93 -2.94
C ASN A 124 -10.85 12.10 -1.56
N ARG A 125 -10.99 13.35 -1.11
CA ARG A 125 -11.55 13.68 0.21
C ARG A 125 -13.05 13.46 0.34
N SER A 126 -13.79 13.31 -0.77
CA SER A 126 -15.22 13.00 -0.74
C SER A 126 -15.50 11.52 -0.46
N SER A 127 -14.51 10.66 -0.64
CA SER A 127 -14.60 9.23 -0.35
C SER A 127 -14.35 8.97 1.13
N SER A 128 -15.27 8.31 1.80
CA SER A 128 -15.21 7.95 3.22
C SER A 128 -15.65 6.50 3.42
N ILE A 129 -15.46 5.98 4.63
CA ILE A 129 -15.96 4.65 4.98
C ILE A 129 -17.49 4.59 4.92
N ASP A 130 -18.17 5.71 5.20
CA ASP A 130 -19.63 5.77 5.23
C ASP A 130 -20.26 5.71 3.84
N ASN A 131 -19.53 6.09 2.79
CA ASN A 131 -19.99 6.04 1.40
C ASN A 131 -19.24 5.00 0.55
N TYR A 132 -18.49 4.11 1.18
CA TYR A 132 -17.79 3.04 0.49
C TYR A 132 -18.80 2.05 -0.12
N PRO A 133 -18.69 1.72 -1.42
CA PRO A 133 -19.63 0.80 -2.07
C PRO A 133 -19.28 -0.65 -1.73
N PHE A 134 -19.72 -1.11 -0.56
CA PHE A 134 -19.57 -2.51 -0.18
C PHE A 134 -20.26 -3.43 -1.20
N TYR A 135 -19.64 -4.56 -1.45
CA TYR A 135 -20.21 -5.57 -2.34
C TYR A 135 -21.55 -6.08 -1.79
N THR A 136 -22.56 -6.17 -2.65
CA THR A 136 -23.90 -6.65 -2.29
C THR A 136 -24.33 -7.73 -3.25
N ILE A 137 -25.00 -8.76 -2.70
CA ILE A 137 -25.72 -9.78 -3.47
C ILE A 137 -27.15 -9.76 -2.98
N GLU A 138 -28.11 -9.71 -3.90
CA GLU A 138 -29.52 -9.76 -3.57
C GLU A 138 -30.07 -11.19 -3.71
N GLY A 139 -30.91 -11.63 -2.76
CA GLY A 139 -31.57 -12.94 -2.78
C GLY A 139 -32.33 -13.18 -1.51
N ALA A 140 -33.52 -13.80 -1.63
CA ALA A 140 -34.45 -14.03 -0.50
C ALA A 140 -33.88 -14.93 0.62
N SER A 141 -32.89 -15.79 0.28
CA SER A 141 -32.24 -16.70 1.22
C SER A 141 -30.86 -16.19 1.70
N LEU A 142 -30.45 -15.03 1.24
CA LEU A 142 -29.16 -14.48 1.60
C LEU A 142 -29.25 -13.67 2.88
N HIS A 143 -28.20 -13.75 3.67
CA HIS A 143 -28.05 -12.92 4.86
C HIS A 143 -26.60 -12.44 5.00
N GLU A 144 -26.45 -11.33 5.69
CA GLU A 144 -25.16 -10.72 5.96
C GLU A 144 -24.78 -10.90 7.44
N VAL A 145 -23.56 -11.33 7.67
CA VAL A 145 -22.98 -11.48 9.01
C VAL A 145 -21.75 -10.62 9.14
N ASN A 146 -21.76 -9.72 10.11
CA ASN A 146 -20.62 -8.87 10.45
C ASN A 146 -19.94 -9.38 11.73
N VAL A 147 -18.62 -9.59 11.66
CA VAL A 147 -17.77 -9.99 12.79
C VAL A 147 -16.71 -8.92 13.02
N GLY A 148 -16.64 -8.37 14.20
CA GLY A 148 -15.76 -7.27 14.54
C GLY A 148 -16.42 -5.89 14.37
N PRO A 149 -15.63 -4.80 14.40
CA PRO A 149 -14.16 -4.74 14.41
C PRO A 149 -13.47 -5.13 15.73
N ILE A 150 -14.20 -5.23 16.83
CA ILE A 150 -13.64 -5.57 18.14
C ILE A 150 -13.79 -7.07 18.39
N HIS A 151 -12.68 -7.72 18.73
CA HIS A 151 -12.61 -9.16 19.00
C HIS A 151 -12.14 -9.42 20.44
N ALA A 152 -12.88 -8.88 21.41
CA ALA A 152 -12.60 -8.95 22.85
C ALA A 152 -11.18 -8.48 23.25
N GLY A 153 -10.52 -7.67 22.40
CA GLY A 153 -9.14 -7.21 22.65
C GLY A 153 -8.06 -8.28 22.46
N ILE A 154 -8.41 -9.45 21.93
CA ILE A 154 -7.47 -10.56 21.75
C ILE A 154 -6.66 -10.39 20.45
N ILE A 155 -7.32 -9.96 19.37
CA ILE A 155 -6.68 -9.65 18.10
C ILE A 155 -6.89 -8.19 17.72
N GLU A 156 -6.06 -7.71 16.81
CA GLU A 156 -6.14 -6.37 16.24
C GLU A 156 -7.52 -6.10 15.62
N PRO A 157 -8.07 -4.87 15.73
CA PRO A 157 -9.34 -4.54 15.14
C PRO A 157 -9.38 -4.75 13.64
N GLY A 158 -10.34 -5.55 13.19
CA GLY A 158 -10.64 -5.80 11.80
C GLY A 158 -12.09 -6.25 11.67
N ALA A 159 -12.81 -5.72 10.69
CA ALA A 159 -14.19 -6.13 10.43
C ALA A 159 -14.23 -7.13 9.27
N PHE A 160 -14.96 -8.20 9.48
CA PHE A 160 -15.18 -9.27 8.52
C PHE A 160 -16.67 -9.28 8.18
N ARG A 161 -17.01 -8.95 6.95
CA ARG A 161 -18.36 -8.91 6.45
C ARG A 161 -18.57 -10.10 5.51
N PHE A 162 -19.42 -11.03 5.94
CA PHE A 162 -19.78 -12.25 5.19
C PHE A 162 -21.14 -12.07 4.53
N ILE A 163 -21.26 -12.49 3.27
CA ILE A 163 -22.54 -12.72 2.62
C ILE A 163 -22.73 -14.23 2.52
N CYS A 164 -23.80 -14.74 3.12
CA CYS A 164 -24.04 -16.17 3.29
C CYS A 164 -25.35 -16.61 2.68
N ASN A 165 -25.39 -17.87 2.22
CA ASN A 165 -26.60 -18.63 1.93
C ASN A 165 -26.65 -19.84 2.88
N GLY A 166 -27.43 -19.75 3.94
CA GLY A 166 -27.33 -20.70 5.04
C GLY A 166 -25.94 -20.73 5.65
N GLU A 167 -25.29 -21.88 5.69
CA GLU A 167 -23.92 -22.03 6.20
C GLU A 167 -22.81 -21.77 5.15
N GLN A 168 -23.19 -21.58 3.90
CA GLN A 168 -22.24 -21.35 2.82
C GLN A 168 -21.88 -19.86 2.71
N VAL A 169 -20.60 -19.53 2.86
CA VAL A 169 -20.07 -18.19 2.59
C VAL A 169 -19.92 -18.01 1.09
N LEU A 170 -20.62 -17.02 0.54
CA LEU A 170 -20.55 -16.66 -0.87
C LEU A 170 -19.53 -15.55 -1.13
N HIS A 171 -19.37 -14.64 -0.17
CA HIS A 171 -18.43 -13.52 -0.29
C HIS A 171 -17.92 -13.09 1.09
N LEU A 172 -16.66 -12.70 1.14
CA LEU A 172 -16.03 -12.12 2.32
C LEU A 172 -15.39 -10.79 1.96
N GLU A 173 -15.73 -9.75 2.68
CA GLU A 173 -15.02 -8.49 2.70
C GLU A 173 -14.31 -8.29 4.03
N ILE A 174 -13.05 -7.87 3.95
CA ILE A 174 -12.23 -7.58 5.13
C ILE A 174 -11.92 -6.08 5.12
N ALA A 175 -12.27 -5.39 6.21
CA ALA A 175 -11.91 -3.99 6.45
C ALA A 175 -10.92 -3.91 7.60
N LEU A 176 -9.74 -3.41 7.30
CA LEU A 176 -8.66 -3.12 8.24
C LEU A 176 -8.50 -1.60 8.39
N GLY A 177 -7.51 -1.16 9.16
CA GLY A 177 -7.20 0.27 9.29
C GLY A 177 -7.88 0.96 10.48
N TYR A 178 -8.61 0.25 11.32
CA TYR A 178 -9.28 0.81 12.51
C TYR A 178 -8.30 1.40 13.54
N GLN A 179 -7.05 1.00 13.51
CA GLN A 179 -6.00 1.54 14.37
C GLN A 179 -5.19 2.67 13.74
N HIS A 180 -5.55 3.14 12.55
CA HIS A 180 -4.88 4.27 11.94
C HIS A 180 -5.07 5.54 12.80
N ARG A 181 -3.98 6.06 13.35
CA ARG A 181 -3.95 7.20 14.29
C ARG A 181 -3.36 8.46 13.70
N GLY A 182 -3.00 8.46 12.42
CA GLY A 182 -2.35 9.60 11.76
C GLY A 182 -0.96 9.92 12.33
N VAL A 183 -0.20 8.92 12.76
CA VAL A 183 1.12 9.09 13.39
C VAL A 183 2.05 9.86 12.48
N GLU A 184 2.12 9.52 11.19
CA GLU A 184 2.96 10.19 10.20
C GLU A 184 2.64 11.68 10.10
N ARG A 185 1.34 12.02 10.07
CA ARG A 185 0.88 13.41 10.06
C ARG A 185 1.29 14.15 11.34
N THR A 186 1.18 13.49 12.47
CA THR A 186 1.60 14.09 13.76
C THR A 186 3.10 14.33 13.80
N MET A 187 3.89 13.39 13.26
CA MET A 187 5.35 13.53 13.20
C MET A 187 5.81 14.63 12.25
N THR A 188 5.05 14.93 11.20
CA THR A 188 5.39 15.97 10.22
C THR A 188 4.78 17.34 10.54
N ALA A 189 3.84 17.43 11.46
CA ALA A 189 3.11 18.66 11.77
C ALA A 189 3.85 19.59 12.75
N ASP A 190 4.84 19.11 13.48
CA ASP A 190 5.58 19.85 14.49
C ASP A 190 7.06 19.48 14.42
N ASP A 191 7.95 20.49 14.30
CA ASP A 191 9.40 20.31 14.32
C ASP A 191 9.93 19.80 15.68
N ASN A 192 9.06 19.69 16.67
CA ASN A 192 9.42 19.24 18.00
C ASN A 192 9.08 17.78 18.24
N VAL A 193 10.00 16.92 17.88
CA VAL A 193 9.92 15.44 17.99
C VAL A 193 9.76 14.95 19.45
N LEU A 194 9.85 15.83 20.44
CA LEU A 194 9.83 15.51 21.88
C LEU A 194 8.50 15.82 22.58
N ARG A 195 7.43 16.02 21.83
CA ARG A 195 6.09 16.18 22.39
C ARG A 195 5.25 14.93 22.33
#